data_94325e0d3d7915498ab8bf6c4be62832
#
_entry.id   94325e0d3d7915498ab8bf6c4be62832
#
_cell.length_a   1.000
_cell.length_b   1.000
_cell.length_c   1.000
_cell.angle_alpha   90.00
_cell.angle_beta   90.00
_cell.angle_gamma   90.00
#
_symmetry.space_group_name_H-M   'P 1'
#
loop_
_entity.id
_entity.type
_entity.pdbx_description
1 polymer ?
#
loop_
_entity_poly.entity_id
_entity_poly.type
_entity_poly.pdbx_seq_one_letter_code
_entity_poly.pdbx_strand_id
1 'polypeptide(L)'
;MNTTPDSSPVQQGVAEATSESPQLARGLSLRHIMFIALGSAIGTGLFYGSASAIQLAGPSVLLAYVIGGAAVFMVMRAMGELALAHPVSGAFSEYATRYLGRWAGFVTGWTYALEMALVAIADVTAFAVYMKFWFPNSPSWIWIVSVLLILLAINLAKVKAFGETEFWFTLVKVSAIIAMIIGGVILLFVGVQAHDSVAPSVTNLWALESGFFANGFTGFLACFTVVMFAFGGIENIGIAAGEAKDPRTSIPKAIRTVPFRILIFYILTLSVIMSLYPWYSVTKANSPFVQIFEGLGIPAAASILNVVIITAAISALNADVYGAGRMMYGLAKQNLAPASFAKVTKNGAPWMTTLIMVLVMAVGVIVNVLFENAFEVVASLATFATVFVWVMILLAHIAFKRSGADTDPQPVRQPLWLSYLALAFMIFIVVLFGCFADTQLALVMGAIWCLFLLGYYRLVVVRARSEA
;
A
#
# COMPACT_ATOMS: atom_id res chain seq x y z
N MET A 1 27.51 54.44 58.09
CA MET A 1 27.81 55.24 56.91
C MET A 1 28.65 54.36 55.97
N ASN A 2 28.06 53.79 54.99
CA ASN A 2 28.67 53.47 53.71
C ASN A 2 27.59 52.85 52.82
N THR A 3 27.12 53.62 51.93
CA THR A 3 26.18 53.25 50.85
C THR A 3 26.99 52.72 49.74
N THR A 4 26.70 51.49 49.31
CA THR A 4 27.13 50.88 48.01
C THR A 4 26.00 50.97 47.01
N PRO A 5 26.24 51.43 45.78
CA PRO A 5 25.20 51.48 44.77
C PRO A 5 25.03 50.11 44.08
N ASP A 6 23.78 49.78 43.97
CA ASP A 6 23.23 48.66 43.23
C ASP A 6 23.46 48.88 41.70
N SER A 7 24.16 47.92 41.04
CA SER A 7 24.34 47.91 39.63
C SER A 7 23.85 46.55 39.06
N SER A 8 22.54 46.49 38.81
CA SER A 8 21.94 45.41 38.07
C SER A 8 22.23 45.56 36.56
N PRO A 9 22.83 44.58 35.88
CA PRO A 9 22.89 44.62 34.43
C PRO A 9 21.52 44.18 33.84
N VAL A 10 20.95 45.06 33.06
CA VAL A 10 19.82 44.80 32.17
C VAL A 10 20.22 43.68 31.22
N GLN A 11 19.74 42.46 31.46
CA GLN A 11 19.73 41.41 30.49
C GLN A 11 18.71 41.76 29.40
N GLN A 12 19.17 42.34 28.32
CA GLN A 12 18.44 42.38 27.05
C GLN A 12 18.30 40.94 26.52
N GLY A 13 17.12 40.35 26.72
CA GLY A 13 16.72 39.13 26.09
C GLY A 13 16.65 39.33 24.56
N VAL A 14 17.71 38.92 23.87
CA VAL A 14 17.63 38.65 22.43
C VAL A 14 16.78 37.40 22.27
N ALA A 15 15.51 37.58 22.02
CA ALA A 15 14.65 36.52 21.52
C ALA A 15 15.19 36.16 20.13
N GLU A 16 16.07 35.17 20.06
CA GLU A 16 16.36 34.46 18.84
C GLU A 16 15.05 33.83 18.36
N ALA A 17 14.39 34.48 17.43
CA ALA A 17 13.35 33.91 16.62
C ALA A 17 14.00 32.81 15.75
N THR A 18 14.19 31.62 16.31
CA THR A 18 14.45 30.42 15.54
C THR A 18 13.25 30.22 14.62
N SER A 19 13.42 30.60 13.38
CA SER A 19 12.46 30.24 12.30
C SER A 19 12.45 28.72 12.20
N GLU A 20 11.63 28.06 13.01
CA GLU A 20 11.38 26.64 12.87
C GLU A 20 10.84 26.41 11.46
N SER A 21 11.66 25.77 10.63
CA SER A 21 11.21 25.32 9.31
C SER A 21 9.94 24.47 9.50
N PRO A 22 8.85 24.71 8.72
CA PRO A 22 7.60 24.01 8.92
C PRO A 22 7.81 22.49 8.90
N GLN A 23 7.47 21.85 10.03
CA GLN A 23 7.56 20.41 10.22
C GLN A 23 6.21 19.75 9.90
N LEU A 24 6.23 18.46 9.60
CA LEU A 24 5.00 17.68 9.47
C LEU A 24 4.22 17.71 10.78
N ALA A 25 2.92 17.97 10.70
CA ALA A 25 2.07 18.13 11.88
C ALA A 25 1.76 16.77 12.54
N ARG A 26 2.12 16.59 13.81
CA ARG A 26 1.70 15.43 14.62
C ARG A 26 0.23 15.57 15.01
N GLY A 27 -0.67 15.03 14.19
CA GLY A 27 -2.12 15.21 14.33
C GLY A 27 -2.93 13.92 14.31
N LEU A 28 -2.34 12.78 13.90
CA LEU A 28 -3.06 11.54 13.70
C LEU A 28 -3.37 10.83 15.03
N SER A 29 -4.67 10.59 15.28
CA SER A 29 -5.14 9.77 16.40
C SER A 29 -5.02 8.27 16.08
N LEU A 30 -5.14 7.40 17.10
CA LEU A 30 -5.19 5.94 16.92
C LEU A 30 -6.20 5.52 15.85
N ARG A 31 -7.42 6.10 15.85
CA ARG A 31 -8.43 5.76 14.84
C ARG A 31 -7.94 6.09 13.43
N HIS A 32 -7.32 7.26 13.23
CA HIS A 32 -6.80 7.65 11.91
C HIS A 32 -5.74 6.68 11.43
N ILE A 33 -4.77 6.31 12.27
CA ILE A 33 -3.70 5.37 11.91
C ILE A 33 -4.26 3.99 11.55
N MET A 34 -5.21 3.47 12.33
CA MET A 34 -5.83 2.18 12.05
C MET A 34 -6.63 2.19 10.75
N PHE A 35 -7.35 3.28 10.48
CA PHE A 35 -8.18 3.37 9.28
C PHE A 35 -7.36 3.73 8.04
N ILE A 36 -6.29 4.52 8.15
CA ILE A 36 -5.31 4.74 7.08
C ILE A 36 -4.70 3.39 6.67
N ALA A 37 -4.21 2.61 7.63
CA ALA A 37 -3.58 1.32 7.37
C ALA A 37 -4.55 0.30 6.75
N LEU A 38 -5.78 0.23 7.26
CA LEU A 38 -6.81 -0.66 6.72
C LEU A 38 -7.29 -0.18 5.34
N GLY A 39 -7.42 1.12 5.17
CA GLY A 39 -7.88 1.76 3.93
C GLY A 39 -6.87 1.66 2.80
N SER A 40 -5.57 1.83 3.10
CA SER A 40 -4.50 1.68 2.11
C SER A 40 -4.39 0.25 1.60
N ALA A 41 -4.56 -0.76 2.47
CA ALA A 41 -4.44 -2.16 2.08
C ALA A 41 -5.69 -2.69 1.35
N ILE A 42 -6.90 -2.17 1.66
CA ILE A 42 -8.14 -2.58 0.98
C ILE A 42 -8.40 -1.64 -0.21
N GLY A 43 -7.75 -1.92 -1.31
CA GLY A 43 -7.81 -1.17 -2.57
C GLY A 43 -8.14 -2.05 -3.77
N THR A 44 -7.67 -1.64 -4.93
CA THR A 44 -7.88 -2.33 -6.22
C THR A 44 -7.26 -3.71 -6.26
N GLY A 45 -6.25 -4.00 -5.43
CA GLY A 45 -5.67 -5.33 -5.28
C GLY A 45 -6.70 -6.39 -4.87
N LEU A 46 -7.62 -6.07 -3.93
CA LEU A 46 -8.73 -6.97 -3.59
C LEU A 46 -9.85 -6.87 -4.62
N PHE A 47 -10.30 -5.67 -4.94
CA PHE A 47 -11.53 -5.48 -5.72
C PHE A 47 -11.37 -5.78 -7.22
N TYR A 48 -10.17 -5.73 -7.77
CA TYR A 48 -9.88 -5.99 -9.18
C TYR A 48 -8.81 -7.07 -9.36
N GLY A 49 -7.68 -6.95 -8.70
CA GLY A 49 -6.55 -7.88 -8.81
C GLY A 49 -6.90 -9.32 -8.39
N SER A 50 -7.90 -9.49 -7.50
CA SER A 50 -8.35 -10.82 -7.09
C SER A 50 -8.92 -11.66 -8.24
N ALA A 51 -9.45 -11.05 -9.32
CA ALA A 51 -9.87 -11.77 -10.50
C ALA A 51 -8.71 -12.56 -11.14
N SER A 52 -7.57 -11.88 -11.36
CA SER A 52 -6.37 -12.50 -11.90
C SER A 52 -5.83 -13.60 -10.98
N ALA A 53 -5.82 -13.37 -9.67
CA ALA A 53 -5.38 -14.36 -8.70
C ALA A 53 -6.28 -15.60 -8.67
N ILE A 54 -7.61 -15.43 -8.74
CA ILE A 54 -8.59 -16.52 -8.83
C ILE A 54 -8.39 -17.30 -10.12
N GLN A 55 -8.22 -16.63 -11.27
CA GLN A 55 -7.99 -17.32 -12.55
C GLN A 55 -6.69 -18.13 -12.54
N LEU A 56 -5.62 -17.65 -11.90
CA LEU A 56 -4.34 -18.36 -11.80
C LEU A 56 -4.42 -19.61 -10.92
N ALA A 57 -5.05 -19.52 -9.75
CA ALA A 57 -4.96 -20.54 -8.71
C ALA A 57 -6.27 -21.27 -8.42
N GLY A 58 -7.41 -20.77 -8.90
CA GLY A 58 -8.71 -21.24 -8.47
C GLY A 58 -8.87 -21.10 -6.94
N PRO A 59 -9.57 -22.03 -6.28
CA PRO A 59 -9.79 -21.97 -4.83
C PRO A 59 -8.52 -21.97 -3.99
N SER A 60 -7.39 -22.49 -4.48
CA SER A 60 -6.11 -22.49 -3.75
C SER A 60 -5.54 -21.09 -3.53
N VAL A 61 -6.07 -20.07 -4.20
CA VAL A 61 -5.77 -18.64 -3.92
C VAL A 61 -6.00 -18.30 -2.45
N LEU A 62 -6.97 -18.92 -1.77
CA LEU A 62 -7.21 -18.73 -0.34
C LEU A 62 -5.99 -19.09 0.51
N LEU A 63 -5.34 -20.20 0.18
CA LEU A 63 -4.12 -20.63 0.86
C LEU A 63 -2.95 -19.67 0.55
N ALA A 64 -2.87 -19.15 -0.67
CA ALA A 64 -1.87 -18.14 -1.02
C ALA A 64 -2.04 -16.84 -0.22
N TYR A 65 -3.28 -16.39 0.01
CA TYR A 65 -3.56 -15.24 0.90
C TYR A 65 -3.19 -15.53 2.35
N VAL A 66 -3.41 -16.74 2.86
CA VAL A 66 -3.00 -17.13 4.24
C VAL A 66 -1.47 -17.06 4.38
N ILE A 67 -0.75 -17.68 3.45
CA ILE A 67 0.72 -17.75 3.50
C ILE A 67 1.33 -16.36 3.28
N GLY A 68 0.88 -15.63 2.25
CA GLY A 68 1.33 -14.27 1.96
C GLY A 68 1.02 -13.32 3.12
N GLY A 69 -0.19 -13.38 3.66
CA GLY A 69 -0.60 -12.56 4.80
C GLY A 69 0.20 -12.84 6.07
N ALA A 70 0.56 -14.10 6.34
CA ALA A 70 1.45 -14.45 7.44
C ALA A 70 2.86 -13.86 7.25
N ALA A 71 3.41 -13.92 6.03
CA ALA A 71 4.70 -13.32 5.74
C ALA A 71 4.66 -11.80 5.88
N VAL A 72 3.62 -11.13 5.35
CA VAL A 72 3.42 -9.69 5.49
C VAL A 72 3.24 -9.29 6.95
N PHE A 73 2.54 -10.08 7.77
CA PHE A 73 2.45 -9.83 9.20
C PHE A 73 3.82 -9.82 9.89
N MET A 74 4.74 -10.72 9.49
CA MET A 74 6.11 -10.72 10.00
C MET A 74 6.87 -9.45 9.55
N VAL A 75 6.71 -9.00 8.29
CA VAL A 75 7.30 -7.73 7.83
C VAL A 75 6.79 -6.55 8.65
N MET A 76 5.47 -6.49 8.86
CA MET A 76 4.86 -5.40 9.65
C MET A 76 5.32 -5.39 11.10
N ARG A 77 5.53 -6.54 11.73
CA ARG A 77 6.10 -6.63 13.08
C ARG A 77 7.53 -6.11 13.13
N ALA A 78 8.37 -6.49 12.16
CA ALA A 78 9.74 -5.99 12.03
C ALA A 78 9.77 -4.46 11.87
N MET A 79 8.94 -3.94 10.95
CA MET A 79 8.79 -2.50 10.75
C MET A 79 8.29 -1.79 12.01
N GLY A 80 7.32 -2.37 12.70
CA GLY A 80 6.76 -1.78 13.91
C GLY A 80 7.74 -1.69 15.06
N GLU A 81 8.62 -2.67 15.23
CA GLU A 81 9.70 -2.61 16.21
C GLU A 81 10.68 -1.49 15.89
N LEU A 82 11.06 -1.32 14.61
CA LEU A 82 11.87 -0.20 14.14
C LEU A 82 11.19 1.15 14.34
N ALA A 83 9.88 1.24 14.03
CA ALA A 83 9.09 2.46 14.17
C ALA A 83 8.91 2.91 15.63
N LEU A 84 8.87 1.98 16.57
CA LEU A 84 8.82 2.25 18.00
C LEU A 84 10.18 2.71 18.56
N ALA A 85 11.26 2.12 18.05
CA ALA A 85 12.61 2.53 18.38
C ALA A 85 12.94 3.92 17.81
N HIS A 86 12.46 4.23 16.61
CA HIS A 86 12.75 5.47 15.89
C HIS A 86 11.50 5.98 15.15
N PRO A 87 10.60 6.73 15.83
CA PRO A 87 9.39 7.27 15.21
C PRO A 87 9.72 8.50 14.34
N VAL A 88 10.02 8.28 13.06
CA VAL A 88 10.42 9.28 12.07
C VAL A 88 9.54 9.26 10.84
N SER A 89 9.38 10.38 10.15
CA SER A 89 8.54 10.51 8.96
C SER A 89 9.10 9.82 7.71
N GLY A 90 10.42 9.63 7.65
CA GLY A 90 11.10 8.88 6.59
C GLY A 90 10.98 7.36 6.74
N ALA A 91 10.40 6.88 7.85
CA ALA A 91 10.14 5.48 8.16
C ALA A 91 11.27 4.53 7.72
N PHE A 92 10.94 3.55 6.89
CA PHE A 92 11.87 2.49 6.48
C PHE A 92 13.05 2.97 5.63
N SER A 93 12.99 4.10 4.93
CA SER A 93 14.16 4.73 4.29
C SER A 93 15.18 5.21 5.34
N GLU A 94 14.69 5.83 6.44
CA GLU A 94 15.54 6.24 7.57
C GLU A 94 16.15 5.03 8.28
N TYR A 95 15.36 3.95 8.48
CA TYR A 95 15.86 2.72 9.09
C TYR A 95 16.93 2.06 8.21
N ALA A 96 16.72 2.00 6.90
CA ALA A 96 17.72 1.52 5.96
C ALA A 96 18.98 2.40 5.97
N THR A 97 18.85 3.73 6.03
CA THR A 97 19.98 4.64 6.16
C THR A 97 20.79 4.36 7.42
N ARG A 98 20.11 4.17 8.55
CA ARG A 98 20.74 4.02 9.87
C ARG A 98 21.46 2.68 10.04
N TYR A 99 20.84 1.59 9.58
CA TYR A 99 21.33 0.23 9.86
C TYR A 99 22.04 -0.44 8.68
N LEU A 100 21.80 -0.01 7.43
CA LEU A 100 22.42 -0.56 6.23
C LEU A 100 23.30 0.47 5.50
N GLY A 101 23.19 1.75 5.85
CA GLY A 101 23.96 2.83 5.26
C GLY A 101 23.16 3.71 4.30
N ARG A 102 23.70 4.90 3.99
CA ARG A 102 23.00 5.95 3.24
C ARG A 102 22.53 5.53 1.84
N TRP A 103 23.32 4.68 1.15
CA TRP A 103 22.94 4.14 -0.15
C TRP A 103 21.65 3.30 -0.06
N ALA A 104 21.52 2.52 1.00
CA ALA A 104 20.36 1.67 1.23
C ALA A 104 19.11 2.53 1.47
N GLY A 105 19.21 3.57 2.30
CA GLY A 105 18.11 4.50 2.50
C GLY A 105 17.70 5.24 1.22
N PHE A 106 18.69 5.65 0.40
CA PHE A 106 18.43 6.26 -0.89
C PHE A 106 17.66 5.32 -1.82
N VAL A 107 18.17 4.10 -2.01
CA VAL A 107 17.52 3.12 -2.91
C VAL A 107 16.13 2.74 -2.39
N THR A 108 15.97 2.49 -1.08
CA THR A 108 14.68 2.13 -0.47
C THR A 108 13.64 3.23 -0.66
N GLY A 109 14.00 4.47 -0.35
CA GLY A 109 13.04 5.58 -0.40
C GLY A 109 12.61 5.93 -1.83
N TRP A 110 13.54 5.94 -2.80
CA TRP A 110 13.20 6.17 -4.20
C TRP A 110 12.42 5.00 -4.81
N THR A 111 12.71 3.75 -4.40
CA THR A 111 11.92 2.58 -4.84
C THR A 111 10.51 2.63 -4.28
N TYR A 112 10.34 3.06 -3.03
CA TYR A 112 8.99 3.26 -2.48
C TYR A 112 8.22 4.38 -3.20
N ALA A 113 8.88 5.48 -3.56
CA ALA A 113 8.24 6.53 -4.34
C ALA A 113 7.81 6.03 -5.72
N LEU A 114 8.64 5.18 -6.37
CA LEU A 114 8.26 4.49 -7.60
C LEU A 114 7.09 3.52 -7.39
N GLU A 115 7.12 2.73 -6.30
CA GLU A 115 6.04 1.83 -5.92
C GLU A 115 4.71 2.57 -5.86
N MET A 116 4.64 3.65 -5.07
CA MET A 116 3.41 4.46 -4.94
C MET A 116 2.97 5.06 -6.28
N ALA A 117 3.90 5.45 -7.14
CA ALA A 117 3.59 5.93 -8.48
C ALA A 117 2.97 4.84 -9.37
N LEU A 118 3.52 3.62 -9.33
CA LEU A 118 3.02 2.47 -10.10
C LEU A 118 1.66 2.00 -9.55
N VAL A 119 1.51 1.90 -8.22
CA VAL A 119 0.22 1.56 -7.59
C VAL A 119 -0.84 2.58 -8.00
N ALA A 120 -0.52 3.88 -7.95
CA ALA A 120 -1.46 4.93 -8.35
C ALA A 120 -1.84 4.85 -9.85
N ILE A 121 -0.91 4.45 -10.74
CA ILE A 121 -1.24 4.20 -12.16
C ILE A 121 -2.16 2.98 -12.30
N ALA A 122 -1.94 1.90 -11.55
CA ALA A 122 -2.83 0.74 -11.53
C ALA A 122 -4.23 1.13 -11.01
N ASP A 123 -4.30 1.94 -9.96
CA ASP A 123 -5.54 2.38 -9.34
C ASP A 123 -6.37 3.30 -10.24
N VAL A 124 -5.75 4.26 -10.97
CA VAL A 124 -6.48 5.09 -11.94
C VAL A 124 -6.95 4.27 -13.14
N THR A 125 -6.19 3.23 -13.52
CA THR A 125 -6.58 2.27 -14.56
C THR A 125 -7.83 1.50 -14.13
N ALA A 126 -7.82 0.93 -12.94
CA ALA A 126 -8.96 0.22 -12.37
C ALA A 126 -10.19 1.14 -12.19
N PHE A 127 -9.98 2.37 -11.72
CA PHE A 127 -11.04 3.38 -11.61
C PHE A 127 -11.75 3.62 -12.96
N ALA A 128 -10.99 3.74 -14.05
CA ALA A 128 -11.56 3.92 -15.37
C ALA A 128 -12.38 2.68 -15.82
N VAL A 129 -11.95 1.45 -15.47
CA VAL A 129 -12.71 0.22 -15.72
C VAL A 129 -14.02 0.23 -14.93
N TYR A 130 -14.01 0.62 -13.66
CA TYR A 130 -15.23 0.69 -12.82
C TYR A 130 -16.25 1.70 -13.37
N MET A 131 -15.80 2.82 -13.93
CA MET A 131 -16.68 3.79 -14.55
C MET A 131 -17.32 3.27 -15.83
N LYS A 132 -16.68 2.38 -16.58
CA LYS A 132 -17.25 1.73 -17.77
C LYS A 132 -18.44 0.84 -17.46
N PHE A 133 -18.63 0.41 -16.22
CA PHE A 133 -19.83 -0.33 -15.81
C PHE A 133 -21.12 0.43 -16.13
N TRP A 134 -21.14 1.76 -15.91
CA TRP A 134 -22.30 2.60 -16.27
C TRP A 134 -22.16 3.30 -17.62
N PHE A 135 -20.91 3.54 -18.04
CA PHE A 135 -20.59 4.33 -19.25
C PHE A 135 -19.68 3.51 -20.20
N PRO A 136 -20.14 2.37 -20.76
CA PRO A 136 -19.30 1.45 -21.50
C PRO A 136 -18.60 2.07 -22.72
N ASN A 137 -19.24 3.04 -23.37
CA ASN A 137 -18.73 3.71 -24.57
C ASN A 137 -17.88 4.97 -24.27
N SER A 138 -17.66 5.29 -23.00
CA SER A 138 -16.89 6.49 -22.64
C SER A 138 -15.38 6.21 -22.72
N PRO A 139 -14.58 7.17 -23.22
CA PRO A 139 -13.12 7.05 -23.22
C PRO A 139 -12.56 7.02 -21.79
N SER A 140 -11.65 6.09 -21.51
CA SER A 140 -11.04 5.92 -20.16
C SER A 140 -10.35 7.20 -19.65
N TRP A 141 -9.75 7.99 -20.54
CA TRP A 141 -9.01 9.19 -20.17
C TRP A 141 -9.88 10.25 -19.45
N ILE A 142 -11.19 10.35 -19.81
CA ILE A 142 -12.11 11.29 -19.15
C ILE A 142 -12.19 10.97 -17.64
N TRP A 143 -12.30 9.71 -17.29
CA TRP A 143 -12.42 9.25 -15.91
C TRP A 143 -11.11 9.39 -15.16
N ILE A 144 -9.97 9.10 -15.82
CA ILE A 144 -8.64 9.30 -15.23
C ILE A 144 -8.43 10.78 -14.91
N VAL A 145 -8.67 11.68 -15.86
CA VAL A 145 -8.54 13.14 -15.63
C VAL A 145 -9.47 13.60 -14.51
N SER A 146 -10.71 13.12 -14.50
CA SER A 146 -11.68 13.48 -13.45
C SER A 146 -11.19 13.12 -12.05
N VAL A 147 -10.68 11.90 -11.85
CA VAL A 147 -10.17 11.46 -10.54
C VAL A 147 -8.90 12.22 -10.16
N LEU A 148 -8.02 12.54 -11.12
CA LEU A 148 -6.83 13.34 -10.85
C LEU A 148 -7.17 14.74 -10.33
N LEU A 149 -8.19 15.40 -10.89
CA LEU A 149 -8.67 16.70 -10.41
C LEU A 149 -9.25 16.60 -8.99
N ILE A 150 -10.01 15.54 -8.71
CA ILE A 150 -10.55 15.27 -7.36
C ILE A 150 -9.41 15.08 -6.36
N LEU A 151 -8.40 14.25 -6.70
CA LEU A 151 -7.26 14.00 -5.84
C LEU A 151 -6.43 15.26 -5.58
N LEU A 152 -6.21 16.08 -6.60
CA LEU A 152 -5.50 17.35 -6.44
C LEU A 152 -6.22 18.26 -5.44
N ALA A 153 -7.55 18.36 -5.55
CA ALA A 153 -8.35 19.17 -4.65
C ALA A 153 -8.28 18.64 -3.18
N ILE A 154 -8.38 17.32 -2.99
CA ILE A 154 -8.31 16.68 -1.66
C ILE A 154 -6.92 16.86 -1.02
N ASN A 155 -5.85 16.62 -1.79
CA ASN A 155 -4.48 16.63 -1.26
C ASN A 155 -3.90 18.02 -1.01
N LEU A 156 -4.45 19.06 -1.62
CA LEU A 156 -4.11 20.45 -1.29
C LEU A 156 -4.85 20.96 -0.03
N ALA A 157 -5.81 20.21 0.50
CA ALA A 157 -6.51 20.50 1.74
C ALA A 157 -5.62 20.25 2.98
N LYS A 158 -6.18 20.46 4.18
CA LYS A 158 -5.44 20.27 5.45
C LYS A 158 -5.20 18.78 5.74
N VAL A 159 -4.03 18.43 6.30
CA VAL A 159 -3.65 17.07 6.73
C VAL A 159 -4.70 16.42 7.65
N LYS A 160 -5.34 17.18 8.53
CA LYS A 160 -6.44 16.67 9.35
C LYS A 160 -7.65 16.24 8.52
N ALA A 161 -7.92 16.96 7.42
CA ALA A 161 -9.00 16.59 6.50
C ALA A 161 -8.67 15.27 5.79
N PHE A 162 -7.39 15.00 5.44
CA PHE A 162 -6.95 13.72 4.91
C PHE A 162 -7.33 12.55 5.85
N GLY A 163 -6.97 12.63 7.13
CA GLY A 163 -7.27 11.56 8.10
C GLY A 163 -8.76 11.32 8.30
N GLU A 164 -9.58 12.37 8.30
CA GLU A 164 -11.05 12.24 8.39
C GLU A 164 -11.66 11.68 7.10
N THR A 165 -11.21 12.11 5.93
CA THR A 165 -11.66 11.57 4.63
C THR A 165 -11.34 10.09 4.52
N GLU A 166 -10.12 9.68 4.88
CA GLU A 166 -9.69 8.29 4.85
C GLU A 166 -10.47 7.43 5.85
N PHE A 167 -10.79 7.97 7.02
CA PHE A 167 -11.67 7.29 7.98
C PHE A 167 -13.04 6.96 7.37
N TRP A 168 -13.71 7.92 6.73
CA TRP A 168 -15.03 7.72 6.14
C TRP A 168 -14.98 6.78 4.93
N PHE A 169 -14.01 6.94 4.04
CA PHE A 169 -13.84 6.06 2.90
C PHE A 169 -13.59 4.61 3.34
N THR A 170 -12.72 4.41 4.33
CA THR A 170 -12.44 3.08 4.86
C THR A 170 -13.64 2.48 5.57
N LEU A 171 -14.42 3.29 6.31
CA LEU A 171 -15.64 2.83 6.95
C LEU A 171 -16.65 2.32 5.91
N VAL A 172 -16.85 3.04 4.81
CA VAL A 172 -17.71 2.64 3.69
C VAL A 172 -17.24 1.33 3.09
N LYS A 173 -15.93 1.20 2.75
CA LYS A 173 -15.34 -0.04 2.21
C LYS A 173 -15.58 -1.24 3.11
N VAL A 174 -15.23 -1.11 4.38
CA VAL A 174 -15.33 -2.21 5.36
C VAL A 174 -16.76 -2.61 5.58
N SER A 175 -17.68 -1.63 5.72
CA SER A 175 -19.11 -1.91 5.86
C SER A 175 -19.68 -2.65 4.64
N ALA A 176 -19.26 -2.27 3.44
CA ALA A 176 -19.70 -2.93 2.22
C ALA A 176 -19.14 -4.35 2.09
N ILE A 177 -17.88 -4.59 2.45
CA ILE A 177 -17.30 -5.93 2.49
C ILE A 177 -18.06 -6.83 3.46
N ILE A 178 -18.35 -6.33 4.67
CA ILE A 178 -19.14 -7.07 5.66
C ILE A 178 -20.55 -7.36 5.13
N ALA A 179 -21.21 -6.36 4.56
CA ALA A 179 -22.54 -6.53 3.98
C ALA A 179 -22.53 -7.54 2.82
N MET A 180 -21.50 -7.52 1.98
CA MET A 180 -21.32 -8.48 0.89
C MET A 180 -21.08 -9.91 1.41
N ILE A 181 -20.25 -10.08 2.45
CA ILE A 181 -20.03 -11.39 3.07
C ILE A 181 -21.35 -11.92 3.65
N ILE A 182 -22.06 -11.11 4.43
CA ILE A 182 -23.35 -11.50 5.03
C ILE A 182 -24.38 -11.80 3.93
N GLY A 183 -24.54 -10.91 2.96
CA GLY A 183 -25.47 -11.08 1.84
C GLY A 183 -25.14 -12.31 1.00
N GLY A 184 -23.86 -12.55 0.73
CA GLY A 184 -23.41 -13.72 0.00
C GLY A 184 -23.65 -15.03 0.76
N VAL A 185 -23.44 -15.04 2.07
CA VAL A 185 -23.81 -16.19 2.91
C VAL A 185 -25.31 -16.44 2.90
N ILE A 186 -26.13 -15.40 2.98
CA ILE A 186 -27.61 -15.53 2.86
C ILE A 186 -27.97 -16.14 1.49
N LEU A 187 -27.38 -15.64 0.40
CA LEU A 187 -27.61 -16.16 -0.95
C LEU A 187 -27.22 -17.63 -1.10
N LEU A 188 -26.14 -18.07 -0.44
CA LEU A 188 -25.74 -19.48 -0.37
C LEU A 188 -26.82 -20.34 0.30
N PHE A 189 -27.40 -19.89 1.40
CA PHE A 189 -28.47 -20.60 2.11
C PHE A 189 -29.79 -20.61 1.34
N VAL A 190 -30.11 -19.53 0.64
CA VAL A 190 -31.33 -19.43 -0.20
C VAL A 190 -31.20 -20.25 -1.49
N GLY A 191 -29.96 -20.53 -1.91
CA GLY A 191 -29.72 -21.32 -3.13
C GLY A 191 -29.99 -20.56 -4.43
N VAL A 192 -29.82 -19.22 -4.44
CA VAL A 192 -30.01 -18.41 -5.63
C VAL A 192 -28.90 -18.73 -6.63
N GLN A 193 -29.25 -19.33 -7.75
CA GLN A 193 -28.35 -19.74 -8.79
C GLN A 193 -28.21 -18.66 -9.87
N ALA A 194 -26.99 -18.35 -10.29
CA ALA A 194 -26.75 -17.52 -11.46
C ALA A 194 -27.18 -18.30 -12.71
N HIS A 195 -27.63 -17.59 -13.75
CA HIS A 195 -28.11 -18.18 -14.98
C HIS A 195 -27.02 -19.12 -15.58
N ASP A 196 -27.38 -20.36 -15.88
CA ASP A 196 -26.52 -21.39 -16.46
C ASP A 196 -25.24 -21.74 -15.66
N SER A 197 -25.22 -21.51 -14.36
CA SER A 197 -24.07 -21.80 -13.48
C SER A 197 -24.30 -23.02 -12.57
N VAL A 198 -23.19 -23.49 -11.97
CA VAL A 198 -23.22 -24.53 -10.92
C VAL A 198 -23.99 -23.99 -9.70
N ALA A 199 -24.75 -24.89 -9.02
CA ALA A 199 -25.50 -24.52 -7.82
C ALA A 199 -24.56 -23.93 -6.73
N PRO A 200 -24.96 -22.83 -6.06
CA PRO A 200 -24.17 -22.25 -4.97
C PRO A 200 -23.93 -23.27 -3.86
N SER A 201 -22.66 -23.48 -3.54
CA SER A 201 -22.25 -24.40 -2.48
C SER A 201 -20.84 -24.09 -2.00
N VAL A 202 -20.61 -24.23 -0.71
CA VAL A 202 -19.24 -24.18 -0.16
C VAL A 202 -18.36 -25.29 -0.75
N THR A 203 -18.96 -26.41 -1.18
CA THR A 203 -18.26 -27.52 -1.83
C THR A 203 -17.62 -27.11 -3.16
N ASN A 204 -18.07 -26.02 -3.81
CA ASN A 204 -17.47 -25.48 -5.03
C ASN A 204 -15.98 -25.13 -4.86
N LEU A 205 -15.51 -24.96 -3.62
CA LEU A 205 -14.12 -24.72 -3.32
C LEU A 205 -13.21 -25.94 -3.50
N TRP A 206 -13.77 -27.17 -3.57
CA TRP A 206 -12.96 -28.42 -3.68
C TRP A 206 -13.61 -29.54 -4.49
N ALA A 207 -14.93 -29.47 -4.75
CA ALA A 207 -15.67 -30.55 -5.40
C ALA A 207 -15.84 -30.39 -6.91
N LEU A 208 -15.46 -29.24 -7.50
CA LEU A 208 -15.45 -29.06 -8.96
C LEU A 208 -14.38 -29.96 -9.58
N GLU A 209 -14.53 -30.34 -10.87
CA GLU A 209 -13.63 -31.29 -11.57
C GLU A 209 -12.14 -30.94 -11.44
N SER A 210 -11.82 -29.65 -11.38
CA SER A 210 -10.44 -29.15 -11.19
C SER A 210 -9.92 -29.25 -9.76
N GLY A 211 -10.76 -29.53 -8.75
CA GLY A 211 -10.38 -29.61 -7.34
C GLY A 211 -9.92 -28.30 -6.73
N PHE A 212 -9.30 -28.38 -5.56
CA PHE A 212 -8.82 -27.20 -4.82
C PHE A 212 -7.63 -26.51 -5.52
N PHE A 213 -6.69 -27.26 -6.10
CA PHE A 213 -5.58 -26.74 -6.90
C PHE A 213 -5.96 -26.77 -8.39
N ALA A 214 -6.91 -25.95 -8.76
CA ALA A 214 -7.58 -25.99 -10.05
C ALA A 214 -6.63 -25.92 -11.27
N ASN A 215 -5.59 -25.12 -11.20
CA ASN A 215 -4.54 -25.01 -12.23
C ASN A 215 -3.21 -25.65 -11.76
N GLY A 216 -3.31 -26.65 -10.89
CA GLY A 216 -2.16 -27.35 -10.33
C GLY A 216 -1.29 -26.49 -9.41
N PHE A 217 -0.16 -27.06 -8.99
CA PHE A 217 0.77 -26.36 -8.11
C PHE A 217 1.45 -25.16 -8.79
N THR A 218 1.64 -25.21 -10.09
CA THR A 218 2.21 -24.09 -10.88
C THR A 218 1.32 -22.86 -10.84
N GLY A 219 0.01 -23.00 -11.04
CA GLY A 219 -0.95 -21.88 -10.93
C GLY A 219 -1.00 -21.32 -9.49
N PHE A 220 -0.95 -22.19 -8.49
CA PHE A 220 -0.84 -21.79 -7.09
C PHE A 220 0.43 -20.96 -6.82
N LEU A 221 1.59 -21.35 -7.36
CA LEU A 221 2.82 -20.57 -7.21
C LEU A 221 2.75 -19.23 -7.98
N ALA A 222 2.22 -19.26 -9.20
CA ALA A 222 2.08 -18.05 -10.02
C ALA A 222 1.22 -16.99 -9.34
N CYS A 223 0.15 -17.38 -8.64
CA CYS A 223 -0.75 -16.41 -8.01
C CYS A 223 -0.11 -15.56 -6.91
N PHE A 224 0.99 -15.99 -6.29
CA PHE A 224 1.70 -15.17 -5.30
C PHE A 224 2.18 -13.85 -5.85
N THR A 225 2.57 -13.80 -7.14
CA THR A 225 3.01 -12.55 -7.79
C THR A 225 1.89 -11.49 -7.86
N VAL A 226 0.63 -11.92 -7.84
CA VAL A 226 -0.56 -11.06 -7.82
C VAL A 226 -1.08 -10.86 -6.39
N VAL A 227 -1.10 -11.91 -5.58
CA VAL A 227 -1.57 -11.86 -4.19
C VAL A 227 -0.77 -10.87 -3.35
N MET A 228 0.55 -10.78 -3.58
CA MET A 228 1.40 -9.83 -2.84
C MET A 228 1.03 -8.38 -3.13
N PHE A 229 0.56 -8.04 -4.33
CA PHE A 229 0.04 -6.71 -4.66
C PHE A 229 -1.13 -6.30 -3.75
N ALA A 230 -2.02 -7.24 -3.44
CA ALA A 230 -3.18 -6.96 -2.60
C ALA A 230 -2.84 -6.60 -1.13
N PHE A 231 -1.61 -6.87 -0.69
CA PHE A 231 -1.12 -6.47 0.63
C PHE A 231 -0.33 -5.16 0.62
N GLY A 232 -0.02 -4.60 -0.55
CA GLY A 232 0.66 -3.31 -0.69
C GLY A 232 -0.11 -2.19 0.02
N GLY A 233 0.61 -1.17 0.48
CA GLY A 233 0.05 -0.04 1.24
C GLY A 233 -0.03 -0.26 2.75
N ILE A 234 0.08 -1.50 3.26
CA ILE A 234 0.03 -1.77 4.70
C ILE A 234 1.23 -1.13 5.43
N GLU A 235 2.37 -0.96 4.76
CA GLU A 235 3.57 -0.27 5.27
C GLU A 235 3.35 1.21 5.58
N ASN A 236 2.26 1.81 5.10
CA ASN A 236 1.85 3.17 5.47
C ASN A 236 1.66 3.36 6.98
N ILE A 237 1.46 2.27 7.76
CA ILE A 237 1.51 2.28 9.22
C ILE A 237 2.84 2.85 9.71
N GLY A 238 3.96 2.45 9.10
CA GLY A 238 5.30 2.93 9.44
C GLY A 238 5.47 4.43 9.15
N ILE A 239 4.97 4.89 8.02
CA ILE A 239 5.00 6.30 7.63
C ILE A 239 4.12 7.14 8.57
N ALA A 240 2.90 6.68 8.87
CA ALA A 240 1.98 7.35 9.78
C ALA A 240 2.49 7.42 11.23
N ALA A 241 3.45 6.56 11.61
CA ALA A 241 4.07 6.58 12.93
C ALA A 241 4.75 7.93 13.25
N GLY A 242 5.37 8.57 12.25
CA GLY A 242 6.00 9.89 12.38
C GLY A 242 5.01 11.03 12.67
N GLU A 243 3.74 10.88 12.30
CA GLU A 243 2.65 11.85 12.50
C GLU A 243 1.67 11.45 13.64
N ALA A 244 1.92 10.33 14.31
CA ALA A 244 1.11 9.82 15.41
C ALA A 244 1.21 10.74 16.65
N LYS A 245 0.06 11.01 17.30
CA LYS A 245 0.05 11.71 18.61
C LYS A 245 0.70 10.87 19.70
N ASP A 246 0.44 9.57 19.70
CA ASP A 246 1.01 8.59 20.64
C ASP A 246 1.43 7.33 19.86
N PRO A 247 2.67 7.27 19.33
CA PRO A 247 3.17 6.13 18.60
C PRO A 247 3.26 4.85 19.44
N ARG A 248 3.59 4.97 20.74
CA ARG A 248 3.80 3.81 21.63
C ARG A 248 2.54 2.99 21.87
N THR A 249 1.37 3.59 21.78
CA THR A 249 0.08 2.88 21.92
C THR A 249 -0.57 2.57 20.58
N SER A 250 -0.48 3.48 19.60
CA SER A 250 -1.18 3.36 18.33
C SER A 250 -0.53 2.35 17.39
N ILE A 251 0.80 2.35 17.27
CA ILE A 251 1.51 1.47 16.35
C ILE A 251 1.39 -0.02 16.73
N PRO A 252 1.62 -0.43 18.00
CA PRO A 252 1.43 -1.82 18.39
C PRO A 252 0.03 -2.34 18.13
N LYS A 253 -0.98 -1.51 18.39
CA LYS A 253 -2.38 -1.88 18.17
C LYS A 253 -2.70 -2.02 16.69
N ALA A 254 -2.22 -1.10 15.84
CA ALA A 254 -2.38 -1.18 14.40
C ALA A 254 -1.73 -2.45 13.83
N ILE A 255 -0.47 -2.73 14.16
CA ILE A 255 0.29 -3.87 13.65
C ILE A 255 -0.34 -5.21 14.07
N ARG A 256 -0.89 -5.31 15.28
CA ARG A 256 -1.53 -6.54 15.75
C ARG A 256 -2.88 -6.80 15.12
N THR A 257 -3.64 -5.75 14.79
CA THR A 257 -5.05 -5.90 14.41
C THR A 257 -5.30 -5.76 12.91
N VAL A 258 -4.58 -4.85 12.24
CA VAL A 258 -4.86 -4.54 10.82
C VAL A 258 -4.54 -5.71 9.89
N PRO A 259 -3.34 -6.33 9.93
CA PRO A 259 -3.04 -7.45 9.03
C PRO A 259 -4.00 -8.62 9.19
N PHE A 260 -4.40 -8.92 10.44
CA PHE A 260 -5.34 -10.00 10.72
C PHE A 260 -6.75 -9.70 10.17
N ARG A 261 -7.22 -8.46 10.30
CA ARG A 261 -8.51 -8.03 9.72
C ARG A 261 -8.51 -8.11 8.21
N ILE A 262 -7.44 -7.63 7.57
CA ILE A 262 -7.28 -7.70 6.12
C ILE A 262 -7.34 -9.15 5.66
N LEU A 263 -6.58 -10.03 6.30
CA LEU A 263 -6.55 -11.45 5.96
C LEU A 263 -7.93 -12.11 6.09
N ILE A 264 -8.65 -11.85 7.19
CA ILE A 264 -10.02 -12.37 7.38
C ILE A 264 -10.94 -11.84 6.28
N PHE A 265 -10.91 -10.55 5.99
CA PHE A 265 -11.76 -9.98 4.94
C PHE A 265 -11.46 -10.61 3.59
N TYR A 266 -10.19 -10.79 3.22
CA TYR A 266 -9.82 -11.38 1.94
C TYR A 266 -10.27 -12.82 1.84
N ILE A 267 -9.99 -13.65 2.84
CA ILE A 267 -10.36 -15.07 2.85
C ILE A 267 -11.88 -15.24 2.82
N LEU A 268 -12.62 -14.56 3.70
CA LEU A 268 -14.07 -14.71 3.76
C LEU A 268 -14.74 -14.23 2.48
N THR A 269 -14.32 -13.09 1.97
CA THR A 269 -14.86 -12.51 0.75
C THR A 269 -14.66 -13.44 -0.44
N LEU A 270 -13.42 -13.89 -0.69
CA LEU A 270 -13.11 -14.74 -1.84
C LEU A 270 -13.70 -16.13 -1.69
N SER A 271 -13.82 -16.65 -0.46
CA SER A 271 -14.53 -17.91 -0.20
C SER A 271 -16.00 -17.81 -0.56
N VAL A 272 -16.67 -16.74 -0.15
CA VAL A 272 -18.09 -16.49 -0.48
C VAL A 272 -18.26 -16.34 -2.00
N ILE A 273 -17.41 -15.55 -2.64
CA ILE A 273 -17.40 -15.33 -4.08
C ILE A 273 -17.34 -16.65 -4.84
N MET A 274 -16.32 -17.48 -4.57
CA MET A 274 -16.11 -18.75 -5.27
C MET A 274 -17.10 -19.86 -4.85
N SER A 275 -17.81 -19.69 -3.74
CA SER A 275 -18.92 -20.58 -3.34
C SER A 275 -20.21 -20.25 -4.10
N LEU A 276 -20.45 -18.97 -4.40
CA LEU A 276 -21.62 -18.50 -5.14
C LEU A 276 -21.43 -18.67 -6.64
N TYR A 277 -20.23 -18.48 -7.14
CA TYR A 277 -19.90 -18.38 -8.55
C TYR A 277 -18.66 -19.23 -8.86
N PRO A 278 -18.71 -20.15 -9.84
CA PRO A 278 -17.57 -21.00 -10.15
C PRO A 278 -16.32 -20.15 -10.45
N TRP A 279 -15.18 -20.53 -9.91
CA TRP A 279 -13.93 -19.77 -10.03
C TRP A 279 -13.53 -19.47 -11.50
N TYR A 280 -13.82 -20.40 -12.43
CA TYR A 280 -13.50 -20.26 -13.85
C TYR A 280 -14.42 -19.27 -14.59
N SER A 281 -15.54 -18.90 -14.01
CA SER A 281 -16.46 -17.90 -14.57
C SER A 281 -16.10 -16.46 -14.15
N VAL A 282 -15.18 -16.28 -13.21
CA VAL A 282 -14.66 -14.97 -12.83
C VAL A 282 -13.79 -14.44 -13.97
N THR A 283 -14.11 -13.25 -14.49
CA THR A 283 -13.38 -12.60 -15.59
C THR A 283 -12.61 -11.38 -15.13
N LYS A 284 -11.64 -10.95 -15.93
CA LYS A 284 -10.89 -9.70 -15.68
C LYS A 284 -11.59 -8.44 -16.22
N ALA A 285 -12.75 -8.61 -16.85
CA ALA A 285 -13.48 -7.51 -17.49
C ALA A 285 -14.02 -6.49 -16.47
N ASN A 286 -14.30 -6.94 -15.25
CA ASN A 286 -14.86 -6.12 -14.18
C ASN A 286 -14.44 -6.65 -12.80
N SER A 287 -14.80 -5.94 -11.73
CA SER A 287 -14.60 -6.45 -10.37
C SER A 287 -15.37 -7.75 -10.14
N PRO A 288 -14.76 -8.83 -9.59
CA PRO A 288 -15.49 -10.06 -9.22
C PRO A 288 -16.69 -9.81 -8.31
N PHE A 289 -16.61 -8.78 -7.48
CA PHE A 289 -17.68 -8.38 -6.57
C PHE A 289 -18.93 -7.89 -7.31
N VAL A 290 -18.73 -7.15 -8.40
CA VAL A 290 -19.81 -6.63 -9.26
C VAL A 290 -20.36 -7.74 -10.12
N GLN A 291 -19.47 -8.52 -10.77
CA GLN A 291 -19.85 -9.63 -11.67
C GLN A 291 -20.81 -10.63 -11.02
N ILE A 292 -20.58 -10.95 -9.75
CA ILE A 292 -21.42 -11.91 -9.03
C ILE A 292 -22.85 -11.42 -8.87
N PHE A 293 -23.04 -10.19 -8.41
CA PHE A 293 -24.39 -9.66 -8.20
C PHE A 293 -25.09 -9.35 -9.52
N GLU A 294 -24.34 -9.02 -10.56
CA GLU A 294 -24.86 -8.91 -11.93
C GLU A 294 -25.31 -10.27 -12.45
N GLY A 295 -24.47 -11.32 -12.32
CA GLY A 295 -24.79 -12.70 -12.72
C GLY A 295 -25.94 -13.32 -11.94
N LEU A 296 -26.16 -12.92 -10.70
CA LEU A 296 -27.31 -13.32 -9.86
C LEU A 296 -28.60 -12.55 -10.20
N GLY A 297 -28.57 -11.63 -11.17
CA GLY A 297 -29.73 -10.83 -11.54
C GLY A 297 -30.10 -9.77 -10.53
N ILE A 298 -29.15 -9.28 -9.72
CA ILE A 298 -29.34 -8.24 -8.70
C ILE A 298 -28.59 -6.94 -9.08
N PRO A 299 -29.00 -6.24 -10.16
CA PRO A 299 -28.26 -5.10 -10.72
C PRO A 299 -28.14 -3.92 -9.74
N ALA A 300 -29.11 -3.75 -8.84
CA ALA A 300 -29.05 -2.72 -7.82
C ALA A 300 -27.87 -2.96 -6.85
N ALA A 301 -27.64 -4.20 -6.41
CA ALA A 301 -26.51 -4.56 -5.56
C ALA A 301 -25.19 -4.41 -6.31
N ALA A 302 -25.12 -4.81 -7.58
CA ALA A 302 -23.95 -4.59 -8.43
C ALA A 302 -23.59 -3.10 -8.54
N SER A 303 -24.58 -2.23 -8.79
CA SER A 303 -24.36 -0.78 -8.87
C SER A 303 -23.89 -0.18 -7.53
N ILE A 304 -24.50 -0.57 -6.41
CA ILE A 304 -24.09 -0.10 -5.07
C ILE A 304 -22.63 -0.53 -4.78
N LEU A 305 -22.28 -1.78 -5.07
CA LEU A 305 -20.92 -2.28 -4.89
C LEU A 305 -19.93 -1.55 -5.79
N ASN A 306 -20.31 -1.24 -7.03
CA ASN A 306 -19.44 -0.49 -7.92
C ASN A 306 -19.17 0.94 -7.38
N VAL A 307 -20.16 1.63 -6.81
CA VAL A 307 -19.95 2.91 -6.10
C VAL A 307 -18.94 2.75 -4.96
N VAL A 308 -19.09 1.70 -4.15
CA VAL A 308 -18.16 1.44 -3.04
C VAL A 308 -16.75 1.19 -3.53
N ILE A 309 -16.60 0.40 -4.59
CA ILE A 309 -15.29 0.08 -5.19
C ILE A 309 -14.63 1.34 -5.76
N ILE A 310 -15.39 2.25 -6.36
CA ILE A 310 -14.93 3.56 -6.80
C ILE A 310 -14.42 4.40 -5.63
N THR A 311 -15.19 4.47 -4.53
CA THR A 311 -14.71 5.18 -3.33
C THR A 311 -13.46 4.53 -2.75
N ALA A 312 -13.34 3.21 -2.85
CA ALA A 312 -12.15 2.48 -2.45
C ALA A 312 -10.91 2.82 -3.30
N ALA A 313 -11.08 2.94 -4.62
CA ALA A 313 -10.02 3.35 -5.52
C ALA A 313 -9.56 4.79 -5.23
N ILE A 314 -10.49 5.74 -5.04
CA ILE A 314 -10.15 7.13 -4.68
C ILE A 314 -9.37 7.18 -3.35
N SER A 315 -9.77 6.38 -2.36
CA SER A 315 -9.09 6.29 -1.07
C SER A 315 -7.68 5.70 -1.21
N ALA A 316 -7.49 4.64 -2.01
CA ALA A 316 -6.17 4.06 -2.28
C ALA A 316 -5.26 5.09 -2.96
N LEU A 317 -5.71 5.73 -4.03
CA LEU A 317 -5.00 6.82 -4.71
C LEU A 317 -4.59 7.96 -3.76
N ASN A 318 -5.47 8.32 -2.84
CA ASN A 318 -5.19 9.35 -1.85
C ASN A 318 -4.09 8.90 -0.85
N ALA A 319 -4.10 7.62 -0.46
CA ALA A 319 -3.07 7.03 0.39
C ALA A 319 -1.70 6.93 -0.31
N ASP A 320 -1.67 6.65 -1.63
CA ASP A 320 -0.44 6.59 -2.43
C ASP A 320 0.25 7.96 -2.49
N VAL A 321 -0.54 9.02 -2.77
CA VAL A 321 -0.04 10.41 -2.76
C VAL A 321 0.48 10.79 -1.37
N TYR A 322 -0.24 10.37 -0.32
CA TYR A 322 0.18 10.60 1.08
C TYR A 322 1.52 9.92 1.37
N GLY A 323 1.64 8.62 1.08
CA GLY A 323 2.84 7.81 1.33
C GLY A 323 4.06 8.35 0.59
N ALA A 324 3.93 8.56 -0.74
CA ALA A 324 4.99 9.16 -1.56
C ALA A 324 5.44 10.52 -1.03
N GLY A 325 4.48 11.37 -0.64
CA GLY A 325 4.76 12.72 -0.13
C GLY A 325 5.64 12.70 1.11
N ARG A 326 5.34 11.83 2.08
CA ARG A 326 6.09 11.72 3.35
C ARG A 326 7.45 11.08 3.15
N MET A 327 7.54 10.09 2.27
CA MET A 327 8.82 9.47 1.93
C MET A 327 9.77 10.46 1.27
N MET A 328 9.32 11.19 0.26
CA MET A 328 10.14 12.19 -0.43
C MET A 328 10.55 13.34 0.49
N TYR A 329 9.65 13.77 1.39
CA TYR A 329 9.98 14.73 2.44
C TYR A 329 11.09 14.19 3.35
N GLY A 330 10.98 12.95 3.81
CA GLY A 330 12.00 12.30 4.65
C GLY A 330 13.36 12.18 3.95
N LEU A 331 13.39 11.78 2.68
CA LEU A 331 14.61 11.74 1.87
C LEU A 331 15.25 13.12 1.70
N ALA A 332 14.44 14.16 1.44
CA ALA A 332 14.94 15.54 1.31
C ALA A 332 15.57 16.05 2.62
N LYS A 333 14.98 15.70 3.78
CA LYS A 333 15.56 16.02 5.10
C LYS A 333 16.89 15.31 5.36
N GLN A 334 17.10 14.13 4.75
CA GLN A 334 18.36 13.39 4.81
C GLN A 334 19.40 13.84 3.76
N ASN A 335 19.09 14.84 2.92
CA ASN A 335 19.87 15.21 1.73
C ASN A 335 20.07 14.03 0.76
N LEU A 336 19.01 13.22 0.56
CA LEU A 336 18.92 12.10 -0.38
C LEU A 336 17.93 12.36 -1.51
N ALA A 337 17.26 13.52 -1.48
CA ALA A 337 16.39 14.03 -2.55
C ALA A 337 16.53 15.56 -2.62
N PRO A 338 16.14 16.20 -3.74
CA PRO A 338 16.16 17.65 -3.87
C PRO A 338 15.42 18.37 -2.74
N ALA A 339 15.98 19.48 -2.26
CA ALA A 339 15.43 20.26 -1.13
C ALA A 339 14.01 20.79 -1.39
N SER A 340 13.59 20.88 -2.66
CA SER A 340 12.22 21.24 -3.05
C SER A 340 11.15 20.31 -2.47
N PHE A 341 11.47 19.01 -2.27
CA PHE A 341 10.56 18.03 -1.66
C PHE A 341 10.37 18.23 -0.15
N ALA A 342 11.27 18.96 0.52
CA ALA A 342 11.10 19.35 1.92
C ALA A 342 10.17 20.55 2.11
N LYS A 343 9.76 21.22 1.02
CA LYS A 343 8.85 22.36 1.09
C LYS A 343 7.40 21.88 1.29
N VAL A 344 6.79 22.35 2.38
CA VAL A 344 5.39 22.05 2.71
C VAL A 344 4.53 23.31 2.59
N THR A 345 3.25 23.12 2.32
CA THR A 345 2.25 24.20 2.35
C THR A 345 2.08 24.72 3.79
N LYS A 346 1.38 25.85 3.95
CA LYS A 346 0.96 26.35 5.28
C LYS A 346 0.17 25.31 6.10
N ASN A 347 -0.42 24.33 5.43
CA ASN A 347 -1.19 23.25 6.01
C ASN A 347 -0.36 21.98 6.31
N GLY A 348 0.97 22.00 6.08
CA GLY A 348 1.88 20.88 6.33
C GLY A 348 1.89 19.80 5.22
N ALA A 349 1.28 20.05 4.06
CA ALA A 349 1.27 19.10 2.93
C ALA A 349 2.46 19.31 1.99
N PRO A 350 3.18 18.25 1.55
CA PRO A 350 4.31 18.30 0.62
C PRO A 350 3.80 18.47 -0.81
N TRP A 351 3.48 19.72 -1.20
CA TRP A 351 2.80 20.06 -2.45
C TRP A 351 3.58 19.64 -3.72
N MET A 352 4.91 19.69 -3.69
CA MET A 352 5.75 19.32 -4.84
C MET A 352 5.56 17.85 -5.19
N THR A 353 5.60 16.96 -4.20
CA THR A 353 5.38 15.53 -4.43
C THR A 353 3.95 15.26 -4.89
N THR A 354 2.96 15.94 -4.31
CA THR A 354 1.56 15.84 -4.76
C THR A 354 1.43 16.17 -6.25
N LEU A 355 2.04 17.27 -6.70
CA LEU A 355 2.02 17.66 -8.11
C LEU A 355 2.70 16.62 -9.00
N ILE A 356 3.88 16.13 -8.61
CA ILE A 356 4.61 15.11 -9.36
C ILE A 356 3.80 13.81 -9.44
N MET A 357 3.17 13.39 -8.35
CA MET A 357 2.31 12.20 -8.34
C MET A 357 1.13 12.33 -9.31
N VAL A 358 0.47 13.49 -9.33
CA VAL A 358 -0.61 13.75 -10.30
C VAL A 358 -0.10 13.71 -11.75
N LEU A 359 1.07 14.28 -12.03
CA LEU A 359 1.69 14.20 -13.35
C LEU A 359 2.07 12.78 -13.75
N VAL A 360 2.62 11.99 -12.82
CA VAL A 360 2.95 10.57 -13.05
C VAL A 360 1.69 9.75 -13.29
N MET A 361 0.62 9.96 -12.51
CA MET A 361 -0.66 9.30 -12.73
C MET A 361 -1.26 9.64 -14.10
N ALA A 362 -1.04 10.86 -14.62
CA ALA A 362 -1.46 11.24 -15.97
C ALA A 362 -0.76 10.39 -17.06
N VAL A 363 0.44 9.86 -16.80
CA VAL A 363 1.09 8.87 -17.67
C VAL A 363 0.26 7.58 -17.77
N GLY A 364 -0.53 7.25 -16.74
CA GLY A 364 -1.49 6.14 -16.78
C GLY A 364 -2.45 6.21 -17.97
N VAL A 365 -2.79 7.40 -18.47
CA VAL A 365 -3.58 7.56 -19.71
C VAL A 365 -2.83 6.90 -20.88
N ILE A 366 -1.54 7.20 -21.02
CA ILE A 366 -0.69 6.69 -22.10
C ILE A 366 -0.54 5.18 -21.97
N VAL A 367 -0.30 4.69 -20.76
CA VAL A 367 -0.17 3.25 -20.46
C VAL A 367 -1.44 2.50 -20.84
N ASN A 368 -2.62 3.03 -20.51
CA ASN A 368 -3.91 2.44 -20.88
C ASN A 368 -4.18 2.42 -22.40
N VAL A 369 -3.57 3.32 -23.18
CA VAL A 369 -3.68 3.33 -24.63
C VAL A 369 -2.72 2.34 -25.28
N LEU A 370 -1.53 2.17 -24.69
CA LEU A 370 -0.45 1.34 -25.27
C LEU A 370 -0.55 -0.14 -24.91
N PHE A 371 -1.15 -0.48 -23.76
CA PHE A 371 -1.21 -1.85 -23.25
C PHE A 371 -2.64 -2.28 -22.99
N GLU A 372 -3.07 -3.37 -23.61
CA GLU A 372 -4.39 -3.97 -23.35
C GLU A 372 -4.52 -4.48 -21.91
N ASN A 373 -3.42 -5.01 -21.35
CA ASN A 373 -3.33 -5.50 -19.97
C ASN A 373 -2.59 -4.50 -19.06
N ALA A 374 -2.93 -3.20 -19.17
CA ALA A 374 -2.23 -2.13 -18.47
C ALA A 374 -2.18 -2.33 -16.94
N PHE A 375 -3.29 -2.77 -16.34
CA PHE A 375 -3.36 -3.03 -14.91
C PHE A 375 -2.38 -4.12 -14.48
N GLU A 376 -2.37 -5.28 -15.14
CA GLU A 376 -1.52 -6.42 -14.77
C GLU A 376 -0.03 -6.10 -14.91
N VAL A 377 0.35 -5.41 -15.98
CA VAL A 377 1.73 -5.00 -16.20
C VAL A 377 2.19 -4.04 -15.09
N VAL A 378 1.40 -3.01 -14.81
CA VAL A 378 1.77 -2.02 -13.80
C VAL A 378 1.71 -2.60 -12.39
N ALA A 379 0.70 -3.44 -12.08
CA ALA A 379 0.58 -4.11 -10.80
C ALA A 379 1.75 -5.08 -10.55
N SER A 380 2.26 -5.78 -11.56
CA SER A 380 3.44 -6.64 -11.39
C SER A 380 4.71 -5.84 -11.09
N LEU A 381 4.92 -4.70 -11.78
CA LEU A 381 6.01 -3.77 -11.50
C LEU A 381 5.92 -3.19 -10.07
N ALA A 382 4.70 -2.78 -9.67
CA ALA A 382 4.44 -2.29 -8.32
C ALA A 382 4.75 -3.37 -7.27
N THR A 383 4.27 -4.61 -7.50
CA THR A 383 4.52 -5.72 -6.57
C THR A 383 6.00 -6.00 -6.39
N PHE A 384 6.79 -5.96 -7.47
CA PHE A 384 8.25 -6.10 -7.36
C PHE A 384 8.83 -5.00 -6.44
N ALA A 385 8.41 -3.74 -6.63
CA ALA A 385 8.89 -2.62 -5.82
C ALA A 385 8.46 -2.77 -4.34
N THR A 386 7.22 -3.19 -4.08
CA THR A 386 6.70 -3.49 -2.73
C THR A 386 7.54 -4.57 -2.04
N VAL A 387 7.76 -5.71 -2.72
CA VAL A 387 8.56 -6.82 -2.18
C VAL A 387 10.00 -6.36 -1.91
N PHE A 388 10.59 -5.56 -2.80
CA PHE A 388 11.91 -4.97 -2.57
C PHE A 388 11.95 -4.09 -1.31
N VAL A 389 10.97 -3.20 -1.12
CA VAL A 389 10.88 -2.37 0.09
C VAL A 389 10.75 -3.23 1.35
N TRP A 390 9.95 -4.29 1.31
CA TRP A 390 9.81 -5.21 2.43
C TRP A 390 11.10 -5.99 2.72
N VAL A 391 11.86 -6.38 1.71
CA VAL A 391 13.20 -6.94 1.87
C VAL A 391 14.11 -5.96 2.61
N MET A 392 14.10 -4.68 2.22
CA MET A 392 14.93 -3.66 2.86
C MET A 392 14.51 -3.39 4.32
N ILE A 393 13.20 -3.43 4.63
CA ILE A 393 12.69 -3.35 6.02
C ILE A 393 13.25 -4.53 6.85
N LEU A 394 13.17 -5.75 6.33
CA LEU A 394 13.65 -6.95 7.01
C LEU A 394 15.18 -6.93 7.22
N LEU A 395 15.94 -6.51 6.22
CA LEU A 395 17.40 -6.36 6.33
C LEU A 395 17.76 -5.30 7.37
N ALA A 396 17.09 -4.14 7.37
CA ALA A 396 17.29 -3.11 8.38
C ALA A 396 16.95 -3.62 9.79
N HIS A 397 15.86 -4.39 9.95
CA HIS A 397 15.49 -4.99 11.22
C HIS A 397 16.52 -6.04 11.69
N ILE A 398 17.02 -6.89 10.79
CA ILE A 398 18.07 -7.86 11.12
C ILE A 398 19.34 -7.14 11.59
N ALA A 399 19.74 -6.07 10.90
CA ALA A 399 20.89 -5.26 11.29
C ALA A 399 20.67 -4.54 12.64
N PHE A 400 19.47 -3.99 12.88
CA PHE A 400 19.06 -3.43 14.17
C PHE A 400 19.21 -4.42 15.32
N LYS A 401 18.67 -5.64 15.17
CA LYS A 401 18.79 -6.71 16.18
C LYS A 401 20.24 -7.12 16.45
N ARG A 402 21.06 -7.21 15.39
CA ARG A 402 22.48 -7.59 15.52
C ARG A 402 23.38 -6.50 16.11
N SER A 403 22.98 -5.23 15.97
CA SER A 403 23.75 -4.11 16.53
C SER A 403 23.64 -3.98 18.05
N GLY A 404 22.75 -4.73 18.71
CA GLY A 404 22.49 -4.60 20.14
C GLY A 404 21.75 -3.30 20.53
N ALA A 405 21.26 -2.54 19.56
CA ALA A 405 20.49 -1.31 19.79
C ALA A 405 19.09 -1.58 20.37
N ASP A 406 18.66 -2.84 20.46
CA ASP A 406 17.40 -3.29 21.05
C ASP A 406 17.53 -3.37 22.61
N THR A 407 17.81 -2.25 23.24
CA THR A 407 18.01 -2.19 24.71
C THR A 407 16.72 -2.01 25.50
N ASP A 408 15.74 -1.30 24.93
CA ASP A 408 14.48 -1.00 25.60
C ASP A 408 13.40 -2.07 25.31
N PRO A 409 12.59 -2.48 26.32
CA PRO A 409 11.46 -3.38 26.09
C PRO A 409 10.39 -2.68 25.24
N GLN A 410 10.32 -3.07 23.95
CA GLN A 410 9.31 -2.58 23.04
C GLN A 410 8.02 -3.40 23.13
N PRO A 411 6.82 -2.77 23.02
CA PRO A 411 5.54 -3.48 23.06
C PRO A 411 5.30 -4.40 21.84
N VAL A 412 6.07 -4.24 20.77
CA VAL A 412 6.16 -5.14 19.63
C VAL A 412 7.59 -5.61 19.52
N ARG A 413 7.81 -6.92 19.66
CA ARG A 413 9.11 -7.56 19.45
C ARG A 413 8.96 -8.69 18.43
N GLN A 414 9.91 -8.78 17.52
CA GLN A 414 10.01 -9.88 16.59
C GLN A 414 11.27 -10.68 16.83
N PRO A 415 11.17 -11.99 17.06
CA PRO A 415 12.32 -12.86 17.08
C PRO A 415 13.09 -12.83 15.76
N LEU A 416 14.42 -12.85 15.83
CA LEU A 416 15.27 -12.72 14.66
C LEU A 416 15.02 -13.81 13.60
N TRP A 417 14.71 -15.04 14.03
CA TRP A 417 14.41 -16.14 13.12
C TRP A 417 13.15 -15.91 12.26
N LEU A 418 12.14 -15.20 12.79
CA LEU A 418 10.96 -14.81 11.99
C LEU A 418 11.31 -13.81 10.90
N SER A 419 12.26 -12.91 11.16
CA SER A 419 12.74 -11.98 10.13
C SER A 419 13.51 -12.69 9.03
N TYR A 420 14.28 -13.74 9.36
CA TYR A 420 14.91 -14.57 8.35
C TYR A 420 13.91 -15.40 7.56
N LEU A 421 12.89 -15.94 8.21
CA LEU A 421 11.82 -16.69 7.54
C LEU A 421 11.05 -15.78 6.55
N ALA A 422 10.67 -14.59 7.00
CA ALA A 422 10.02 -13.60 6.14
C ALA A 422 10.93 -13.16 4.97
N LEU A 423 12.22 -12.94 5.23
CA LEU A 423 13.18 -12.59 4.19
C LEU A 423 13.33 -13.71 3.15
N ALA A 424 13.43 -14.96 3.59
CA ALA A 424 13.47 -16.12 2.70
C ALA A 424 12.21 -16.21 1.82
N PHE A 425 11.03 -15.94 2.40
CA PHE A 425 9.79 -15.90 1.64
C PHE A 425 9.76 -14.74 0.64
N MET A 426 10.23 -13.53 0.99
CA MET A 426 10.31 -12.42 0.04
C MET A 426 11.28 -12.71 -1.11
N ILE A 427 12.42 -13.33 -0.82
CA ILE A 427 13.37 -13.79 -1.86
C ILE A 427 12.70 -14.84 -2.76
N PHE A 428 11.96 -15.78 -2.18
CA PHE A 428 11.18 -16.75 -2.94
C PHE A 428 10.19 -16.06 -3.90
N ILE A 429 9.48 -15.02 -3.48
CA ILE A 429 8.61 -14.23 -4.36
C ILE A 429 9.40 -13.61 -5.50
N VAL A 430 10.58 -13.02 -5.23
CA VAL A 430 11.46 -12.46 -6.29
C VAL A 430 11.86 -13.54 -7.30
N VAL A 431 12.17 -14.75 -6.85
CA VAL A 431 12.48 -15.89 -7.74
C VAL A 431 11.27 -16.25 -8.62
N LEU A 432 10.05 -16.25 -8.05
CA LEU A 432 8.83 -16.53 -8.82
C LEU A 432 8.61 -15.53 -9.95
N PHE A 433 8.97 -14.25 -9.79
CA PHE A 433 8.92 -13.27 -10.89
C PHE A 433 9.77 -13.67 -12.09
N GLY A 434 10.87 -14.38 -11.87
CA GLY A 434 11.72 -14.92 -12.95
C GLY A 434 11.19 -16.20 -13.58
N CYS A 435 10.35 -16.95 -12.87
CA CYS A 435 9.83 -18.24 -13.33
C CYS A 435 8.64 -18.12 -14.30
N PHE A 436 7.89 -17.02 -14.26
CA PHE A 436 6.68 -16.83 -15.07
C PHE A 436 6.86 -15.70 -16.09
N ALA A 437 6.56 -15.99 -17.37
CA ALA A 437 6.79 -15.05 -18.48
C ALA A 437 6.10 -13.69 -18.28
N ASP A 438 4.87 -13.68 -17.73
CA ASP A 438 4.07 -12.49 -17.52
C ASP A 438 4.69 -11.52 -16.47
N THR A 439 5.59 -12.02 -15.62
CA THR A 439 6.21 -11.23 -14.54
C THR A 439 7.72 -10.97 -14.74
N GLN A 440 8.35 -11.63 -15.72
CA GLN A 440 9.79 -11.42 -16.01
C GLN A 440 10.11 -9.96 -16.33
N LEU A 441 9.20 -9.25 -17.01
CA LEU A 441 9.36 -7.82 -17.29
C LEU A 441 9.54 -7.02 -15.99
N ALA A 442 8.76 -7.32 -14.96
CA ALA A 442 8.84 -6.64 -13.68
C ALA A 442 10.19 -6.90 -12.98
N LEU A 443 10.70 -8.13 -13.05
CA LEU A 443 12.03 -8.47 -12.51
C LEU A 443 13.16 -7.71 -13.24
N VAL A 444 13.13 -7.70 -14.57
CA VAL A 444 14.15 -7.02 -15.39
C VAL A 444 14.13 -5.51 -15.16
N MET A 445 12.94 -4.89 -15.23
CA MET A 445 12.79 -3.45 -15.02
C MET A 445 13.14 -3.05 -13.58
N GLY A 446 12.78 -3.88 -12.60
CA GLY A 446 13.16 -3.68 -11.21
C GLY A 446 14.67 -3.75 -10.99
N ALA A 447 15.35 -4.72 -11.63
CA ALA A 447 16.81 -4.82 -11.58
C ALA A 447 17.49 -3.59 -12.24
N ILE A 448 17.01 -3.17 -13.43
CA ILE A 448 17.48 -1.95 -14.11
C ILE A 448 17.29 -0.73 -13.20
N TRP A 449 16.14 -0.60 -12.57
CA TRP A 449 15.85 0.49 -11.62
C TRP A 449 16.84 0.52 -10.45
N CYS A 450 17.08 -0.62 -9.81
CA CYS A 450 18.02 -0.72 -8.70
C CYS A 450 19.46 -0.35 -9.14
N LEU A 451 19.90 -0.83 -10.31
CA LEU A 451 21.22 -0.51 -10.87
C LEU A 451 21.33 0.98 -11.21
N PHE A 452 20.29 1.57 -11.80
CA PHE A 452 20.20 3.01 -12.07
C PHE A 452 20.34 3.83 -10.78
N LEU A 453 19.59 3.49 -9.74
CA LEU A 453 19.67 4.20 -8.46
C LEU A 453 21.04 4.08 -7.80
N LEU A 454 21.66 2.89 -7.82
CA LEU A 454 23.01 2.68 -7.29
C LEU A 454 24.06 3.48 -8.07
N GLY A 455 23.94 3.50 -9.40
CA GLY A 455 24.81 4.32 -10.27
C GLY A 455 24.65 5.81 -9.99
N TYR A 456 23.40 6.29 -9.94
CA TYR A 456 23.10 7.68 -9.63
C TYR A 456 23.61 8.09 -8.22
N TYR A 457 23.41 7.25 -7.22
CA TYR A 457 23.92 7.50 -5.87
C TYR A 457 25.45 7.67 -5.87
N ARG A 458 26.19 6.78 -6.53
CA ARG A 458 27.66 6.85 -6.59
C ARG A 458 28.15 8.05 -7.37
N LEU A 459 27.56 8.34 -8.53
CA LEU A 459 28.07 9.36 -9.45
C LEU A 459 27.64 10.79 -9.06
N VAL A 460 26.44 10.96 -8.48
CA VAL A 460 25.88 12.28 -8.20
C VAL A 460 25.88 12.59 -6.70
N VAL A 461 25.29 11.72 -5.89
CA VAL A 461 25.08 12.02 -4.45
C VAL A 461 26.41 12.00 -3.68
N VAL A 462 27.30 11.07 -4.01
CA VAL A 462 28.61 10.99 -3.34
C VAL A 462 29.53 12.12 -3.82
N ARG A 463 29.60 12.42 -5.14
CA ARG A 463 30.44 13.49 -5.68
C ARG A 463 30.04 14.87 -5.20
N ALA A 464 28.75 15.21 -5.23
CA ALA A 464 28.26 16.50 -4.73
C ALA A 464 28.62 16.76 -3.27
N ARG A 465 28.96 15.71 -2.53
CA ARG A 465 29.37 15.80 -1.10
C ARG A 465 30.90 15.94 -0.94
N SER A 466 31.70 15.50 -1.91
CA SER A 466 33.15 15.69 -1.88
C SER A 466 33.56 17.09 -2.33
N GLU A 467 32.62 17.81 -2.96
CA GLU A 467 32.83 19.18 -3.48
C GLU A 467 32.23 20.26 -2.54
N ALA A 468 31.42 19.88 -1.52
CA ALA A 468 30.84 20.75 -0.50
C ALA A 468 31.57 20.63 0.83
#